data_c66e0f85e01042bc06e942010ff2236f
#
_entry.id   c66e0f85e01042bc06e942010ff2236f
#
_cell.length_a   1.000
_cell.length_b   1.000
_cell.length_c   1.000
_cell.angle_alpha   90.00
_cell.angle_beta   90.00
_cell.angle_gamma   90.00
#
_symmetry.space_group_name_H-M   'P 1'
#
loop_
_entity.id
_entity.type
_entity.pdbx_description
1 polymer ?
#
loop_
_entity_poly.entity_id
_entity_poly.type
_entity_poly.pdbx_seq_one_letter_code
_entity_poly.pdbx_strand_id
1 'polypeptide(L)'
;IGWTVIGMATLGVVGVLFVNPYKAAFYAEFYANVRAVYLEKEPEAVQWLNDSYLYERPSEEQLKNAYADVFKLIDSPQPQMDFDDYHNSRIRRLKKLRVFLANTFGIILINSKAELEFEEKKKEMLRMSKNKAEAVGKAYPARLFNLKEHRVDLENTVYMRNYSIPSLILIFFSLCFVGWIWEVTLHLISSHTFVNRGVLHGPWLPIYGSGGILILICLKKLRNKPVVEFFASVVLCGFVEYFTSLYLEISCGRRWWNYNGYFLNLNGRICAEGLLVFGLGGVAIVYIIAPLLDNFFRKIKLRVVGAVCAALIVAFIVDMVYSKKNPNTGKGISTFNDNTPEYMLAEMYQGAEDRYEDRISFNQKF
;
A
#
# COMPACT_ATOMS: atom_id res chain seq x y z
N ILE A 1 -30.96 14.89 8.43
CA ILE A 1 -31.34 13.98 7.29
C ILE A 1 -30.10 13.70 6.41
N GLY A 2 -29.35 14.73 5.94
CA GLY A 2 -28.19 14.51 5.06
C GLY A 2 -27.12 13.57 5.64
N TRP A 3 -26.74 13.75 6.89
CA TRP A 3 -25.75 12.90 7.57
C TRP A 3 -26.21 11.45 7.76
N THR A 4 -27.51 11.24 7.89
CA THR A 4 -28.09 9.87 8.01
C THR A 4 -27.98 9.12 6.69
N VAL A 5 -28.27 9.80 5.59
CA VAL A 5 -28.16 9.22 4.23
C VAL A 5 -26.71 8.88 3.90
N ILE A 6 -25.77 9.78 4.18
CA ILE A 6 -24.34 9.54 4.00
C ILE A 6 -23.85 8.38 4.91
N GLY A 7 -24.33 8.33 6.15
CA GLY A 7 -24.03 7.24 7.06
C GLY A 7 -24.51 5.88 6.55
N MET A 8 -25.71 5.81 5.98
CA MET A 8 -26.23 4.59 5.36
C MET A 8 -25.44 4.19 4.11
N ALA A 9 -25.14 5.15 3.23
CA ALA A 9 -24.37 4.90 2.01
C ALA A 9 -22.93 4.41 2.27
N THR A 10 -22.36 4.77 3.41
CA THR A 10 -20.99 4.38 3.82
C THR A 10 -20.96 3.26 4.85
N LEU A 11 -22.06 2.51 5.03
CA LEU A 11 -22.20 1.45 6.05
C LEU A 11 -21.76 1.91 7.46
N GLY A 12 -22.05 3.17 7.78
CA GLY A 12 -21.75 3.76 9.09
C GLY A 12 -20.33 4.32 9.29
N VAL A 13 -19.40 4.06 8.37
CA VAL A 13 -17.99 4.49 8.50
C VAL A 13 -17.88 6.00 8.70
N VAL A 14 -18.55 6.81 7.89
CA VAL A 14 -18.57 8.27 8.04
C VAL A 14 -19.22 8.68 9.37
N GLY A 15 -20.23 7.93 9.82
CA GLY A 15 -20.86 8.15 11.12
C GLY A 15 -19.87 8.04 12.29
N VAL A 16 -19.09 6.98 12.29
CA VAL A 16 -18.12 6.69 13.36
C VAL A 16 -16.92 7.65 13.30
N LEU A 17 -16.34 7.87 12.11
CA LEU A 17 -15.09 8.62 11.99
C LEU A 17 -15.25 10.14 12.04
N PHE A 18 -16.39 10.65 11.58
CA PHE A 18 -16.60 12.10 11.44
C PHE A 18 -17.80 12.61 12.22
N VAL A 19 -18.98 11.99 12.06
CA VAL A 19 -20.22 12.53 12.64
C VAL A 19 -20.25 12.42 14.16
N ASN A 20 -19.85 11.29 14.72
CA ASN A 20 -19.86 11.09 16.17
C ASN A 20 -18.83 11.96 16.91
N PRO A 21 -17.56 12.06 16.46
CA PRO A 21 -16.61 13.01 17.04
C PRO A 21 -17.08 14.46 16.95
N TYR A 22 -17.66 14.87 15.82
CA TYR A 22 -18.22 16.22 15.66
C TYR A 22 -19.39 16.50 16.63
N LYS A 23 -20.32 15.53 16.77
CA LYS A 23 -21.42 15.63 17.74
C LYS A 23 -20.90 15.72 19.17
N ALA A 24 -19.91 14.92 19.54
CA ALA A 24 -19.32 14.96 20.87
C ALA A 24 -18.70 16.34 21.17
N ALA A 25 -17.95 16.91 20.25
CA ALA A 25 -17.39 18.25 20.36
C ALA A 25 -18.50 19.33 20.47
N PHE A 26 -19.53 19.22 19.65
CA PHE A 26 -20.66 20.14 19.68
C PHE A 26 -21.40 20.11 21.06
N TYR A 27 -21.65 18.91 21.58
CA TYR A 27 -22.31 18.77 22.88
C TYR A 27 -21.45 19.29 24.04
N ALA A 28 -20.13 19.12 23.96
CA ALA A 28 -19.21 19.66 24.95
C ALA A 28 -19.24 21.21 24.96
N GLU A 29 -19.16 21.83 23.79
CA GLU A 29 -19.27 23.28 23.65
C GLU A 29 -20.65 23.81 24.06
N PHE A 30 -21.71 23.11 23.67
CA PHE A 30 -23.07 23.48 24.08
C PHE A 30 -23.23 23.43 25.58
N TYR A 31 -22.74 22.37 26.23
CA TYR A 31 -22.76 22.26 27.71
C TYR A 31 -21.96 23.39 28.35
N ALA A 32 -20.78 23.70 27.86
CA ALA A 32 -19.94 24.78 28.36
C ALA A 32 -20.64 26.14 28.29
N ASN A 33 -21.34 26.42 27.20
CA ASN A 33 -22.11 27.66 27.04
C ASN A 33 -23.32 27.73 27.97
N VAL A 34 -24.10 26.65 28.06
CA VAL A 34 -25.26 26.59 28.98
C VAL A 34 -24.80 26.75 30.42
N ARG A 35 -23.71 26.08 30.81
CA ARG A 35 -23.10 26.21 32.14
C ARG A 35 -22.67 27.65 32.46
N ALA A 36 -21.99 28.31 31.52
CA ALA A 36 -21.57 29.69 31.69
C ALA A 36 -22.75 30.65 31.97
N VAL A 37 -23.81 30.55 31.14
CA VAL A 37 -25.02 31.33 31.29
C VAL A 37 -25.74 31.03 32.64
N TYR A 38 -25.72 29.77 33.08
CA TYR A 38 -26.32 29.38 34.34
C TYR A 38 -25.56 29.95 35.54
N LEU A 39 -24.22 29.90 35.52
CA LEU A 39 -23.37 30.45 36.55
C LEU A 39 -23.39 31.99 36.65
N GLU A 40 -23.68 32.67 35.53
CA GLU A 40 -23.96 34.13 35.57
C GLU A 40 -25.21 34.46 36.39
N LYS A 41 -26.21 33.59 36.38
CA LYS A 41 -27.48 33.76 37.11
C LYS A 41 -27.41 33.28 38.55
N GLU A 42 -26.70 32.19 38.77
CA GLU A 42 -26.57 31.54 40.09
C GLU A 42 -25.08 31.20 40.36
N PRO A 43 -24.28 32.17 40.82
CA PRO A 43 -22.85 31.97 41.07
C PRO A 43 -22.55 30.90 42.13
N GLU A 44 -23.45 30.71 43.09
CA GLU A 44 -23.29 29.70 44.14
C GLU A 44 -23.41 28.25 43.61
N ALA A 45 -23.95 28.07 42.44
CA ALA A 45 -24.08 26.76 41.82
C ALA A 45 -22.74 26.06 41.56
N VAL A 46 -21.62 26.78 41.53
CA VAL A 46 -20.26 26.21 41.41
C VAL A 46 -19.99 25.19 42.54
N GLN A 47 -20.55 25.38 43.72
CA GLN A 47 -20.29 24.51 44.89
C GLN A 47 -20.87 23.10 44.75
N TRP A 48 -21.94 22.94 43.98
CA TRP A 48 -22.61 21.66 43.80
C TRP A 48 -22.58 21.13 42.36
N LEU A 49 -22.13 21.94 41.39
CA LEU A 49 -21.70 21.44 40.07
C LEU A 49 -20.33 20.76 40.21
N ASN A 50 -20.31 19.45 40.32
CA ASN A 50 -19.08 18.69 40.51
C ASN A 50 -18.23 18.59 39.22
N ASP A 51 -18.15 19.68 38.47
CA ASP A 51 -17.47 19.78 37.14
C ASP A 51 -16.45 20.92 37.08
N SER A 52 -16.21 21.62 38.20
CA SER A 52 -15.29 22.74 38.29
C SER A 52 -13.90 22.39 37.78
N TYR A 53 -13.45 21.15 37.99
CA TYR A 53 -12.15 20.64 37.51
C TYR A 53 -12.01 20.67 35.97
N LEU A 54 -13.10 20.72 35.22
CA LEU A 54 -13.09 20.84 33.76
C LEU A 54 -12.88 22.28 33.27
N TYR A 55 -13.22 23.26 34.10
CA TYR A 55 -13.28 24.69 33.74
C TYR A 55 -12.35 25.58 34.55
N GLU A 56 -11.88 25.11 35.71
CA GLU A 56 -10.86 25.82 36.46
C GLU A 56 -9.57 25.86 35.69
N ARG A 57 -8.95 27.03 35.62
CA ARG A 57 -7.62 27.20 35.02
C ARG A 57 -6.57 26.94 36.12
N PRO A 58 -6.02 25.73 36.19
CA PRO A 58 -4.96 25.47 37.15
C PRO A 58 -3.77 26.38 36.89
N SER A 59 -3.03 26.75 37.92
CA SER A 59 -1.80 27.50 37.80
C SER A 59 -0.76 26.68 37.00
N GLU A 60 0.22 27.36 36.36
CA GLU A 60 1.30 26.66 35.65
C GLU A 60 2.05 25.67 36.53
N GLU A 61 2.17 25.99 37.82
CA GLU A 61 2.85 25.15 38.81
C GLU A 61 2.04 23.89 39.14
N GLN A 62 0.74 24.00 39.28
CA GLN A 62 -0.16 22.85 39.46
C GLN A 62 -0.14 21.94 38.24
N LEU A 63 -0.12 22.51 37.02
CA LEU A 63 -0.02 21.75 35.78
C LEU A 63 1.34 21.06 35.64
N LYS A 64 2.46 21.73 35.96
CA LYS A 64 3.79 21.11 35.97
C LYS A 64 3.86 19.94 36.95
N ASN A 65 3.26 20.06 38.10
CA ASN A 65 3.21 18.99 39.11
C ASN A 65 2.32 17.83 38.66
N ALA A 66 1.15 18.12 38.10
CA ALA A 66 0.22 17.10 37.58
C ALA A 66 0.79 16.30 36.39
N TYR A 67 1.63 16.93 35.56
CA TYR A 67 2.26 16.32 34.40
C TYR A 67 3.77 16.14 34.56
N ALA A 68 4.27 15.99 35.79
CA ALA A 68 5.70 15.82 36.07
C ALA A 68 6.31 14.60 35.38
N ASP A 69 5.54 13.54 35.21
CA ASP A 69 5.89 12.34 34.46
C ASP A 69 6.07 12.61 32.94
N VAL A 70 5.19 13.43 32.38
CA VAL A 70 5.27 13.84 30.96
C VAL A 70 6.47 14.74 30.72
N PHE A 71 6.73 15.70 31.64
CA PHE A 71 7.94 16.54 31.55
C PHE A 71 9.21 15.71 31.64
N LYS A 72 9.30 14.77 32.60
CA LYS A 72 10.44 13.85 32.69
C LYS A 72 10.65 13.02 31.43
N LEU A 73 9.55 12.60 30.80
CA LEU A 73 9.62 11.84 29.55
C LEU A 73 10.10 12.70 28.38
N ILE A 74 9.66 13.97 28.32
CA ILE A 74 10.08 14.93 27.27
C ILE A 74 11.57 15.27 27.43
N ASP A 75 12.00 15.52 28.64
CA ASP A 75 13.40 15.88 28.96
C ASP A 75 14.34 14.68 28.92
N SER A 76 13.82 13.45 28.80
CA SER A 76 14.66 12.27 28.66
C SER A 76 15.56 12.38 27.44
N PRO A 77 16.88 12.13 27.59
CA PRO A 77 17.83 12.24 26.47
C PRO A 77 17.40 11.31 25.34
N GLN A 78 17.35 11.86 24.13
CA GLN A 78 17.16 11.04 22.95
C GLN A 78 18.47 10.33 22.62
N PRO A 79 18.43 9.04 22.27
CA PRO A 79 19.62 8.36 21.76
C PRO A 79 20.11 9.13 20.54
N GLN A 80 21.29 9.75 20.65
CA GLN A 80 21.90 10.37 19.48
C GLN A 80 22.36 9.26 18.54
N MET A 81 21.83 9.28 17.33
CA MET A 81 22.34 8.42 16.27
C MET A 81 23.52 9.14 15.62
N ASP A 82 24.70 8.64 15.88
CA ASP A 82 25.87 9.09 15.13
C ASP A 82 25.83 8.48 13.73
N PHE A 83 25.34 9.28 12.79
CA PHE A 83 25.32 8.92 11.38
C PHE A 83 26.73 8.75 10.81
N ASP A 84 27.74 9.31 11.47
CA ASP A 84 29.15 9.22 11.04
C ASP A 84 29.76 7.86 11.38
N ASP A 85 29.35 7.18 12.45
CA ASP A 85 29.80 5.83 12.77
C ASP A 85 29.24 4.78 11.79
N TYR A 86 28.02 4.90 11.37
CA TYR A 86 27.49 4.09 10.25
C TYR A 86 28.25 4.36 8.95
N HIS A 87 28.83 5.56 8.85
CA HIS A 87 29.49 6.04 7.67
C HIS A 87 30.99 5.70 7.60
N ASN A 88 31.60 5.20 8.63
CA ASN A 88 33.05 4.94 8.68
C ASN A 88 33.52 3.58 8.14
N SER A 89 32.67 2.79 7.50
CA SER A 89 33.09 1.52 6.90
C SER A 89 33.97 1.71 5.64
N ARG A 90 34.94 0.83 5.49
CA ARG A 90 36.14 0.83 4.64
C ARG A 90 36.03 1.17 3.13
N ILE A 91 34.85 1.48 2.55
CA ILE A 91 34.73 1.66 1.10
C ILE A 91 34.05 3.01 0.77
N ARG A 92 34.88 4.05 0.68
CA ARG A 92 34.45 5.46 0.47
C ARG A 92 33.60 5.72 -0.78
N ARG A 93 33.77 4.99 -1.89
CA ARG A 93 33.01 5.18 -3.16
C ARG A 93 31.64 4.51 -3.14
N LEU A 94 31.55 3.28 -2.63
CA LEU A 94 30.30 2.56 -2.51
C LEU A 94 29.37 3.15 -1.44
N LYS A 95 29.92 3.93 -0.50
CA LYS A 95 29.22 4.64 0.54
C LYS A 95 28.22 5.66 -0.02
N LYS A 96 28.66 6.55 -0.93
CA LYS A 96 27.78 7.56 -1.54
C LYS A 96 26.62 6.90 -2.28
N LEU A 97 26.89 5.82 -3.03
CA LEU A 97 25.86 5.07 -3.73
C LEU A 97 24.87 4.39 -2.77
N ARG A 98 25.35 3.76 -1.70
CA ARG A 98 24.50 3.12 -0.67
C ARG A 98 23.59 4.12 0.01
N VAL A 99 24.12 5.27 0.43
CA VAL A 99 23.33 6.35 1.03
C VAL A 99 22.31 6.90 0.04
N PHE A 100 22.70 7.10 -1.22
CA PHE A 100 21.78 7.54 -2.27
C PHE A 100 20.65 6.52 -2.49
N LEU A 101 20.96 5.22 -2.62
CA LEU A 101 19.96 4.16 -2.79
C LEU A 101 19.03 4.06 -1.58
N ALA A 102 19.56 4.12 -0.37
CA ALA A 102 18.77 4.06 0.86
C ALA A 102 17.83 5.27 1.00
N ASN A 103 18.32 6.49 0.75
CA ASN A 103 17.55 7.71 0.93
C ASN A 103 16.54 7.94 -0.19
N THR A 104 16.90 7.64 -1.43
CA THR A 104 16.03 7.91 -2.59
C THR A 104 15.05 6.79 -2.83
N PHE A 105 15.53 5.54 -2.83
CA PHE A 105 14.73 4.36 -3.24
C PHE A 105 14.39 3.42 -2.08
N GLY A 106 14.96 3.62 -0.91
CA GLY A 106 14.74 2.73 0.23
C GLY A 106 15.41 1.36 0.08
N ILE A 107 16.48 1.26 -0.71
CA ILE A 107 17.17 0.01 -1.00
C ILE A 107 18.43 -0.09 -0.15
N ILE A 108 18.57 -1.20 0.58
CA ILE A 108 19.79 -1.62 1.29
C ILE A 108 20.38 -2.83 0.55
N LEU A 109 21.69 -2.80 0.28
CA LEU A 109 22.32 -3.87 -0.52
C LEU A 109 22.26 -5.23 0.19
N ILE A 110 22.66 -5.28 1.47
CA ILE A 110 22.65 -6.51 2.29
C ILE A 110 22.36 -6.10 3.73
N ASN A 111 21.60 -6.89 4.46
CA ASN A 111 21.41 -6.73 5.90
C ASN A 111 22.70 -7.14 6.63
N SER A 112 23.66 -6.23 6.76
CA SER A 112 24.82 -6.43 7.62
C SER A 112 24.41 -6.31 9.09
N LYS A 113 25.21 -6.86 10.00
CA LYS A 113 24.96 -6.75 11.44
C LYS A 113 24.84 -5.29 11.87
N ALA A 114 25.69 -4.42 11.32
CA ALA A 114 25.68 -2.97 11.59
C ALA A 114 24.41 -2.29 11.06
N GLU A 115 23.87 -2.71 9.91
CA GLU A 115 22.60 -2.19 9.38
C GLU A 115 21.40 -2.62 10.21
N LEU A 116 21.40 -3.87 10.72
CA LEU A 116 20.37 -4.36 11.62
C LEU A 116 20.40 -3.61 12.96
N GLU A 117 21.56 -3.41 13.56
CA GLU A 117 21.75 -2.64 14.80
C GLU A 117 21.31 -1.16 14.61
N PHE A 118 21.65 -0.56 13.46
CA PHE A 118 21.22 0.78 13.11
C PHE A 118 19.70 0.89 12.97
N GLU A 119 19.05 -0.08 12.31
CA GLU A 119 17.59 -0.11 12.20
C GLU A 119 16.90 -0.36 13.53
N GLU A 120 17.47 -1.18 14.41
CA GLU A 120 16.94 -1.39 15.76
C GLU A 120 17.00 -0.10 16.59
N LYS A 121 18.15 0.58 16.61
CA LYS A 121 18.29 1.89 17.26
C LYS A 121 17.31 2.93 16.70
N LYS A 122 17.15 2.95 15.37
CA LYS A 122 16.19 3.81 14.71
C LYS A 122 14.75 3.50 15.13
N LYS A 123 14.36 2.23 15.24
CA LYS A 123 13.05 1.82 15.75
C LYS A 123 12.83 2.25 17.21
N GLU A 124 13.86 2.13 18.03
CA GLU A 124 13.81 2.54 19.43
C GLU A 124 13.60 4.04 19.57
N MET A 125 14.37 4.86 18.82
CA MET A 125 14.15 6.31 18.74
C MET A 125 12.74 6.68 18.35
N LEU A 126 12.19 5.98 17.35
CA LEU A 126 10.82 6.20 16.87
C LEU A 126 9.77 5.85 17.89
N ARG A 127 9.97 4.73 18.61
CA ARG A 127 9.11 4.32 19.70
C ARG A 127 9.12 5.36 20.81
N MET A 128 10.30 5.86 21.18
CA MET A 128 10.44 6.94 22.18
C MET A 128 9.73 8.23 21.73
N SER A 129 9.96 8.63 20.49
CA SER A 129 9.33 9.82 19.91
C SER A 129 7.79 9.68 19.86
N LYS A 130 7.28 8.51 19.48
CA LYS A 130 5.84 8.22 19.51
C LYS A 130 5.27 8.26 20.91
N ASN A 131 5.96 7.65 21.88
CA ASN A 131 5.54 7.67 23.30
C ASN A 131 5.51 9.11 23.84
N LYS A 132 6.51 9.95 23.49
CA LYS A 132 6.51 11.37 23.86
C LYS A 132 5.31 12.10 23.24
N ALA A 133 5.03 11.90 21.98
CA ALA A 133 3.89 12.51 21.30
C ALA A 133 2.53 12.06 21.88
N GLU A 134 2.39 10.77 22.21
CA GLU A 134 1.19 10.25 22.88
C GLU A 134 1.00 10.83 24.28
N ALA A 135 2.09 10.96 25.05
CA ALA A 135 2.04 11.56 26.39
C ALA A 135 1.63 13.04 26.32
N VAL A 136 2.21 13.80 25.38
CA VAL A 136 1.85 15.20 25.13
C VAL A 136 0.41 15.32 24.63
N GLY A 137 -0.04 14.43 23.75
CA GLY A 137 -1.41 14.45 23.22
C GLY A 137 -2.48 14.13 24.26
N LYS A 138 -2.12 13.45 25.36
CA LYS A 138 -3.02 13.19 26.50
C LYS A 138 -3.04 14.32 27.55
N ALA A 139 -2.06 15.22 27.49
CA ALA A 139 -1.98 16.33 28.45
C ALA A 139 -2.96 17.45 28.05
N TYR A 140 -3.65 17.97 29.05
CA TYR A 140 -4.56 19.09 28.86
C TYR A 140 -4.19 20.24 29.85
N PRO A 141 -4.11 21.49 29.38
CA PRO A 141 -4.28 21.96 28.01
C PRO A 141 -3.03 21.69 27.14
N ALA A 142 -3.25 21.29 25.88
CA ALA A 142 -2.18 20.94 24.94
C ALA A 142 -1.14 22.06 24.70
N ARG A 143 -1.51 23.33 24.95
CA ARG A 143 -0.62 24.51 24.85
C ARG A 143 0.50 24.56 25.89
N LEU A 144 0.42 23.76 26.95
CA LEU A 144 1.48 23.64 27.96
C LEU A 144 2.80 23.12 27.36
N PHE A 145 2.67 22.35 26.29
CA PHE A 145 3.78 21.75 25.61
C PHE A 145 3.92 22.39 24.22
N ASN A 146 5.12 22.82 23.88
CA ASN A 146 5.39 23.36 22.56
C ASN A 146 5.40 22.22 21.54
N LEU A 147 4.23 21.90 21.00
CA LEU A 147 4.04 20.79 20.04
C LEU A 147 4.84 20.96 18.75
N LYS A 148 5.31 22.18 18.44
CA LYS A 148 6.14 22.43 17.25
C LYS A 148 7.53 21.83 17.38
N GLU A 149 8.09 21.80 18.59
CA GLU A 149 9.42 21.22 18.87
C GLU A 149 9.35 19.69 19.04
N HIS A 150 8.15 19.16 19.31
CA HIS A 150 7.93 17.75 19.59
C HIS A 150 7.18 17.04 18.44
N ARG A 151 7.11 17.63 17.25
CA ARG A 151 6.60 16.92 16.08
C ARG A 151 7.47 15.69 15.84
N VAL A 152 6.87 14.54 16.09
CA VAL A 152 7.42 13.27 15.65
C VAL A 152 7.58 13.35 14.14
N ASP A 153 8.80 13.25 13.68
CA ASP A 153 9.05 13.04 12.26
C ASP A 153 8.43 11.71 11.89
N LEU A 154 7.21 11.78 11.32
CA LEU A 154 6.47 10.62 10.83
C LEU A 154 7.20 9.92 9.67
N GLU A 155 8.29 10.51 9.17
CA GLU A 155 9.16 9.91 8.14
C GLU A 155 9.67 8.52 8.52
N ASN A 156 9.49 8.13 9.76
CA ASN A 156 10.11 6.94 10.32
C ASN A 156 9.14 5.91 10.89
N THR A 157 7.89 5.88 10.46
CA THR A 157 6.95 4.80 10.78
C THR A 157 7.34 3.49 10.10
N VAL A 158 6.69 2.40 10.47
CA VAL A 158 7.01 1.04 9.99
C VAL A 158 7.01 0.93 8.45
N TYR A 159 6.19 1.72 7.77
CA TYR A 159 6.11 1.77 6.30
C TYR A 159 7.21 2.61 5.63
N MET A 160 7.91 3.52 6.36
CA MET A 160 9.05 4.29 5.82
C MET A 160 10.39 3.53 5.85
N ARG A 161 10.35 2.24 6.18
CA ARG A 161 11.53 1.37 6.25
C ARG A 161 12.23 1.22 4.90
N ASN A 162 13.51 0.88 4.97
CA ASN A 162 14.30 0.44 3.84
C ASN A 162 14.22 -1.08 3.72
N TYR A 163 14.26 -1.58 2.49
CA TYR A 163 14.24 -3.01 2.17
C TYR A 163 15.59 -3.46 1.64
N SER A 164 16.08 -4.61 2.12
CA SER A 164 17.29 -5.22 1.56
C SER A 164 17.00 -5.87 0.20
N ILE A 165 18.02 -5.97 -0.66
CA ILE A 165 17.87 -6.65 -1.95
C ILE A 165 17.31 -8.07 -1.79
N PRO A 166 17.81 -8.92 -0.87
CA PRO A 166 17.20 -10.23 -0.66
C PRO A 166 15.71 -10.16 -0.26
N SER A 167 15.32 -9.21 0.61
CA SER A 167 13.92 -9.00 0.94
C SER A 167 13.10 -8.56 -0.27
N LEU A 168 13.61 -7.64 -1.10
CA LEU A 168 12.93 -7.20 -2.32
C LEU A 168 12.73 -8.35 -3.31
N ILE A 169 13.71 -9.22 -3.48
CA ILE A 169 13.60 -10.42 -4.32
C ILE A 169 12.50 -11.34 -3.80
N LEU A 170 12.48 -11.62 -2.50
CA LEU A 170 11.44 -12.48 -1.92
C LEU A 170 10.05 -11.82 -1.97
N ILE A 171 9.96 -10.51 -1.75
CA ILE A 171 8.70 -9.74 -1.91
C ILE A 171 8.23 -9.82 -3.37
N PHE A 172 9.13 -9.65 -4.34
CA PHE A 172 8.81 -9.80 -5.76
C PHE A 172 8.16 -11.14 -6.05
N PHE A 173 8.80 -12.26 -5.67
CA PHE A 173 8.25 -13.59 -5.91
C PHE A 173 6.97 -13.86 -5.13
N SER A 174 6.86 -13.36 -3.90
CA SER A 174 5.63 -13.46 -3.12
C SER A 174 4.46 -12.76 -3.81
N LEU A 175 4.68 -11.55 -4.33
CA LEU A 175 3.65 -10.81 -5.06
C LEU A 175 3.31 -11.45 -6.41
N CYS A 176 4.32 -12.00 -7.12
CA CYS A 176 4.08 -12.77 -8.34
C CYS A 176 3.18 -13.98 -8.08
N PHE A 177 3.43 -14.70 -7.00
CA PHE A 177 2.66 -15.87 -6.61
C PHE A 177 1.25 -15.51 -6.14
N VAL A 178 1.11 -14.48 -5.32
CA VAL A 178 -0.19 -13.97 -4.86
C VAL A 178 -1.02 -13.48 -6.05
N GLY A 179 -0.41 -12.76 -6.98
CA GLY A 179 -1.06 -12.31 -8.22
C GLY A 179 -1.54 -13.50 -9.09
N TRP A 180 -0.73 -14.54 -9.18
CA TRP A 180 -1.11 -15.77 -9.89
C TRP A 180 -2.30 -16.48 -9.21
N ILE A 181 -2.27 -16.65 -7.88
CA ILE A 181 -3.42 -17.20 -7.13
C ILE A 181 -4.67 -16.37 -7.39
N TRP A 182 -4.56 -15.04 -7.34
CA TRP A 182 -5.67 -14.12 -7.58
C TRP A 182 -6.30 -14.33 -8.95
N GLU A 183 -5.52 -14.30 -10.01
CA GLU A 183 -5.98 -14.48 -11.39
C GLU A 183 -6.59 -15.86 -11.64
N VAL A 184 -5.94 -16.91 -11.15
CA VAL A 184 -6.44 -18.29 -11.27
C VAL A 184 -7.75 -18.46 -10.51
N THR A 185 -7.86 -17.88 -9.30
CA THR A 185 -9.07 -17.95 -8.49
C THR A 185 -10.23 -17.19 -9.14
N LEU A 186 -9.98 -15.99 -9.62
CA LEU A 186 -11.02 -15.22 -10.33
C LEU A 186 -11.52 -15.96 -11.57
N HIS A 187 -10.60 -16.53 -12.35
CA HIS A 187 -10.98 -17.29 -13.53
C HIS A 187 -11.75 -18.58 -13.16
N LEU A 188 -11.31 -19.28 -12.12
CA LEU A 188 -11.99 -20.47 -11.61
C LEU A 188 -13.44 -20.17 -11.17
N ILE A 189 -13.64 -19.04 -10.48
CA ILE A 189 -14.98 -18.62 -10.03
C ILE A 189 -15.86 -18.24 -11.23
N SER A 190 -15.33 -17.55 -12.22
CA SER A 190 -16.10 -17.04 -13.37
C SER A 190 -16.38 -18.12 -14.43
N SER A 191 -15.43 -19.00 -14.71
CA SER A 191 -15.51 -20.01 -15.80
C SER A 191 -15.64 -21.45 -15.33
N HIS A 192 -15.56 -21.72 -14.01
CA HIS A 192 -15.56 -23.04 -13.39
C HIS A 192 -14.47 -23.99 -13.92
N THR A 193 -13.42 -23.44 -14.55
CA THR A 193 -12.30 -24.20 -15.09
C THR A 193 -10.98 -23.70 -14.51
N PHE A 194 -10.10 -24.64 -14.13
CA PHE A 194 -8.75 -24.29 -13.71
C PHE A 194 -7.91 -23.99 -14.95
N VAL A 195 -7.32 -22.79 -14.99
CA VAL A 195 -6.44 -22.37 -16.07
C VAL A 195 -5.22 -21.70 -15.45
N ASN A 196 -4.03 -22.15 -15.86
CA ASN A 196 -2.78 -21.50 -15.46
C ASN A 196 -2.65 -20.14 -16.17
N ARG A 197 -2.87 -19.05 -15.43
CA ARG A 197 -2.91 -17.69 -15.97
C ARG A 197 -1.50 -17.13 -16.23
N GLY A 198 -1.36 -16.32 -17.26
CA GLY A 198 -0.15 -15.58 -17.60
C GLY A 198 0.67 -16.22 -18.70
N VAL A 199 1.72 -15.53 -19.13
CA VAL A 199 2.61 -15.90 -20.24
C VAL A 199 3.55 -17.05 -19.88
N LEU A 200 3.92 -17.12 -18.59
CA LEU A 200 4.85 -18.09 -18.02
C LEU A 200 4.13 -19.38 -17.60
N HIS A 201 4.85 -20.47 -17.49
CA HIS A 201 4.30 -21.77 -17.10
C HIS A 201 4.32 -22.00 -15.60
N GLY A 202 5.23 -21.36 -14.88
CA GLY A 202 5.29 -21.41 -13.41
C GLY A 202 4.18 -20.58 -12.75
N PRO A 203 3.96 -20.79 -11.41
CA PRO A 203 2.90 -20.13 -10.65
C PRO A 203 3.30 -18.70 -10.27
N TRP A 204 3.59 -17.88 -11.24
CA TRP A 204 3.99 -16.49 -11.04
C TRP A 204 3.54 -15.56 -12.16
N LEU A 205 3.08 -14.39 -11.77
CA LEU A 205 2.76 -13.29 -12.68
C LEU A 205 3.72 -12.11 -12.41
N PRO A 206 4.77 -11.95 -13.25
CA PRO A 206 5.81 -10.93 -13.03
C PRO A 206 5.28 -9.50 -12.97
N ILE A 207 4.15 -9.22 -13.59
CA ILE A 207 3.53 -7.87 -13.58
C ILE A 207 3.16 -7.43 -12.15
N TYR A 208 2.65 -8.35 -11.32
CA TYR A 208 2.30 -8.06 -9.92
C TYR A 208 3.55 -7.83 -9.07
N GLY A 209 4.57 -8.67 -9.24
CA GLY A 209 5.85 -8.50 -8.55
C GLY A 209 6.56 -7.22 -8.93
N SER A 210 6.67 -6.93 -10.23
CA SER A 210 7.33 -5.71 -10.73
C SER A 210 6.56 -4.45 -10.34
N GLY A 211 5.23 -4.45 -10.46
CA GLY A 211 4.40 -3.35 -10.01
C GLY A 211 4.59 -3.05 -8.53
N GLY A 212 4.55 -4.09 -7.67
CA GLY A 212 4.76 -3.93 -6.24
C GLY A 212 6.17 -3.43 -5.88
N ILE A 213 7.21 -3.92 -6.53
CA ILE A 213 8.59 -3.44 -6.32
C ILE A 213 8.74 -1.99 -6.80
N LEU A 214 8.17 -1.64 -7.95
CA LEU A 214 8.20 -0.25 -8.45
C LEU A 214 7.50 0.71 -7.49
N ILE A 215 6.34 0.33 -6.93
CA ILE A 215 5.65 1.11 -5.89
C ILE A 215 6.59 1.31 -4.69
N LEU A 216 7.18 0.24 -4.16
CA LEU A 216 8.07 0.31 -2.99
C LEU A 216 9.31 1.16 -3.22
N ILE A 217 9.85 1.20 -4.44
CA ILE A 217 11.08 1.93 -4.78
C ILE A 217 10.78 3.37 -5.20
N CYS A 218 9.90 3.54 -6.19
CA CYS A 218 9.66 4.84 -6.81
C CYS A 218 8.82 5.77 -5.93
N LEU A 219 7.84 5.20 -5.17
CA LEU A 219 6.94 5.98 -4.36
C LEU A 219 7.38 6.12 -2.89
N LYS A 220 8.62 5.75 -2.56
CA LYS A 220 9.14 5.84 -1.18
C LYS A 220 8.86 7.18 -0.51
N LYS A 221 9.09 8.28 -1.22
CA LYS A 221 8.91 9.64 -0.69
C LYS A 221 7.45 10.03 -0.45
N LEU A 222 6.51 9.29 -1.03
CA LEU A 222 5.07 9.56 -0.91
C LEU A 222 4.40 8.75 0.20
N ARG A 223 5.10 7.78 0.80
CA ARG A 223 4.55 6.87 1.81
C ARG A 223 4.05 7.55 3.08
N ASN A 224 4.42 8.80 3.35
CA ASN A 224 3.88 9.61 4.44
C ASN A 224 2.53 10.26 4.10
N LYS A 225 2.08 10.15 2.84
CA LYS A 225 0.84 10.74 2.33
C LYS A 225 -0.02 9.67 1.64
N PRO A 226 -0.80 8.87 2.40
CA PRO A 226 -1.51 7.69 1.87
C PRO A 226 -2.39 7.99 0.65
N VAL A 227 -3.09 9.12 0.64
CA VAL A 227 -3.95 9.52 -0.49
C VAL A 227 -3.13 9.81 -1.75
N VAL A 228 -2.00 10.51 -1.60
CA VAL A 228 -1.11 10.81 -2.74
C VAL A 228 -0.46 9.53 -3.25
N GLU A 229 -0.07 8.64 -2.34
CA GLU A 229 0.50 7.33 -2.65
C GLU A 229 -0.49 6.45 -3.42
N PHE A 230 -1.78 6.45 -3.03
CA PHE A 230 -2.84 5.77 -3.77
C PHE A 230 -2.89 6.23 -5.24
N PHE A 231 -3.03 7.54 -5.49
CA PHE A 231 -3.10 8.06 -6.86
C PHE A 231 -1.80 7.85 -7.64
N ALA A 232 -0.65 7.98 -6.99
CA ALA A 232 0.64 7.70 -7.62
C ALA A 232 0.78 6.21 -7.99
N SER A 233 0.26 5.29 -7.18
CA SER A 233 0.19 3.86 -7.49
C SER A 233 -0.72 3.57 -8.67
N VAL A 234 -1.89 4.22 -8.74
CA VAL A 234 -2.80 4.14 -9.90
C VAL A 234 -2.07 4.50 -11.19
N VAL A 235 -1.40 5.66 -11.20
CA VAL A 235 -0.67 6.14 -12.39
C VAL A 235 0.48 5.20 -12.73
N LEU A 236 1.33 4.84 -11.77
CA LEU A 236 2.50 3.99 -11.97
C LEU A 236 2.11 2.60 -12.51
N CYS A 237 1.13 1.95 -11.86
CA CYS A 237 0.68 0.62 -12.29
C CYS A 237 -0.06 0.67 -13.62
N GLY A 238 -0.85 1.71 -13.87
CA GLY A 238 -1.49 1.91 -15.17
C GLY A 238 -0.48 2.01 -16.31
N PHE A 239 0.64 2.72 -16.10
CA PHE A 239 1.75 2.72 -17.07
C PHE A 239 2.35 1.32 -17.27
N VAL A 240 2.65 0.63 -16.18
CA VAL A 240 3.24 -0.73 -16.25
C VAL A 240 2.31 -1.68 -16.99
N GLU A 241 1.02 -1.69 -16.67
CA GLU A 241 0.03 -2.55 -17.30
C GLU A 241 -0.14 -2.25 -18.79
N TYR A 242 -0.31 -0.96 -19.12
CA TYR A 242 -0.48 -0.53 -20.52
C TYR A 242 0.71 -0.94 -21.39
N PHE A 243 1.92 -0.62 -20.95
CA PHE A 243 3.12 -0.94 -21.72
C PHE A 243 3.46 -2.43 -21.74
N THR A 244 3.14 -3.17 -20.68
CA THR A 244 3.28 -4.64 -20.68
C THR A 244 2.34 -5.28 -21.70
N SER A 245 1.06 -4.86 -21.71
CA SER A 245 0.09 -5.33 -22.70
C SER A 245 0.53 -5.01 -24.13
N LEU A 246 0.99 -3.78 -24.38
CA LEU A 246 1.48 -3.35 -25.69
C LEU A 246 2.71 -4.17 -26.13
N TYR A 247 3.67 -4.37 -25.20
CA TYR A 247 4.88 -5.15 -25.48
C TYR A 247 4.54 -6.61 -25.84
N LEU A 248 3.65 -7.25 -25.07
CA LEU A 248 3.23 -8.62 -25.31
C LEU A 248 2.49 -8.75 -26.64
N GLU A 249 1.62 -7.80 -26.97
CA GLU A 249 0.92 -7.79 -28.26
C GLU A 249 1.87 -7.67 -29.44
N ILE A 250 2.86 -6.75 -29.37
CA ILE A 250 3.85 -6.56 -30.43
C ILE A 250 4.78 -7.77 -30.56
N SER A 251 5.22 -8.35 -29.41
CA SER A 251 6.23 -9.41 -29.42
C SER A 251 5.66 -10.80 -29.67
N CYS A 252 4.43 -11.07 -29.26
CA CYS A 252 3.80 -12.38 -29.33
C CYS A 252 2.57 -12.42 -30.25
N GLY A 253 2.12 -11.27 -30.79
CA GLY A 253 0.92 -11.16 -31.64
C GLY A 253 -0.39 -11.44 -30.92
N ARG A 254 -0.39 -11.46 -29.56
CA ARG A 254 -1.54 -11.86 -28.76
C ARG A 254 -1.68 -10.98 -27.53
N ARG A 255 -2.92 -10.83 -27.04
CA ARG A 255 -3.21 -10.19 -25.76
C ARG A 255 -3.51 -11.24 -24.70
N TRP A 256 -2.99 -11.03 -23.50
CA TRP A 256 -3.32 -11.87 -22.34
C TRP A 256 -4.54 -11.36 -21.57
N TRP A 257 -4.94 -10.10 -21.78
CA TRP A 257 -6.18 -9.53 -21.28
C TRP A 257 -6.72 -8.48 -22.23
N ASN A 258 -8.04 -8.26 -22.17
CA ASN A 258 -8.72 -7.26 -22.98
C ASN A 258 -9.87 -6.64 -22.15
N TYR A 259 -9.79 -5.34 -21.92
CA TYR A 259 -10.78 -4.56 -21.20
C TYR A 259 -11.76 -3.83 -22.13
N ASN A 260 -11.92 -4.23 -23.35
CA ASN A 260 -12.96 -3.65 -24.22
C ASN A 260 -14.33 -3.84 -23.58
N GLY A 261 -15.13 -2.74 -23.51
CA GLY A 261 -16.41 -2.72 -22.84
C GLY A 261 -16.39 -2.35 -21.35
N TYR A 262 -15.24 -2.30 -20.72
CA TYR A 262 -15.10 -1.80 -19.34
C TYR A 262 -15.09 -0.27 -19.30
N PHE A 263 -15.49 0.31 -18.15
CA PHE A 263 -15.59 1.75 -17.97
C PHE A 263 -14.22 2.42 -18.10
N LEU A 264 -14.15 3.51 -18.85
CA LEU A 264 -12.92 4.28 -19.14
C LEU A 264 -11.74 3.40 -19.57
N ASN A 265 -11.98 2.39 -20.42
CA ASN A 265 -10.86 1.62 -20.96
C ASN A 265 -10.06 2.45 -21.97
N LEU A 266 -8.75 2.22 -21.98
CA LEU A 266 -7.82 2.82 -22.94
C LEU A 266 -7.24 1.70 -23.81
N ASN A 267 -7.68 1.64 -25.07
CA ASN A 267 -7.27 0.63 -26.06
C ASN A 267 -7.44 -0.83 -25.58
N GLY A 268 -8.40 -1.08 -24.68
CA GLY A 268 -8.61 -2.41 -24.07
C GLY A 268 -7.46 -2.88 -23.17
N ARG A 269 -6.44 -2.04 -22.88
CA ARG A 269 -5.25 -2.43 -22.09
C ARG A 269 -5.37 -2.11 -20.63
N ILE A 270 -6.05 -1.03 -20.27
CA ILE A 270 -6.33 -0.60 -18.89
C ILE A 270 -7.78 -0.13 -18.80
N CYS A 271 -8.38 -0.20 -17.61
CA CYS A 271 -9.72 0.30 -17.31
C CYS A 271 -9.78 0.90 -15.91
N ALA A 272 -10.81 1.70 -15.63
CA ALA A 272 -10.95 2.39 -14.35
C ALA A 272 -11.05 1.43 -13.16
N GLU A 273 -11.75 0.33 -13.31
CA GLU A 273 -11.91 -0.71 -12.28
C GLU A 273 -10.55 -1.35 -11.93
N GLY A 274 -9.75 -1.70 -12.95
CA GLY A 274 -8.41 -2.23 -12.76
C GLY A 274 -7.48 -1.23 -12.07
N LEU A 275 -7.53 0.03 -12.50
CA LEU A 275 -6.74 1.10 -11.90
C LEU A 275 -7.09 1.34 -10.43
N LEU A 276 -8.38 1.26 -10.06
CA LEU A 276 -8.81 1.34 -8.66
C LEU A 276 -8.22 0.22 -7.82
N VAL A 277 -8.25 -1.01 -8.33
CA VAL A 277 -7.65 -2.19 -7.66
C VAL A 277 -6.15 -2.00 -7.46
N PHE A 278 -5.43 -1.43 -8.45
CA PHE A 278 -4.00 -1.13 -8.32
C PHE A 278 -3.70 -0.07 -7.27
N GLY A 279 -4.52 0.98 -7.17
CA GLY A 279 -4.39 1.97 -6.11
C GLY A 279 -4.56 1.36 -4.72
N LEU A 280 -5.61 0.56 -4.52
CA LEU A 280 -5.85 -0.15 -3.26
C LEU A 280 -4.76 -1.18 -2.97
N GLY A 281 -4.34 -1.94 -3.98
CA GLY A 281 -3.23 -2.89 -3.90
C GLY A 281 -1.91 -2.20 -3.52
N GLY A 282 -1.61 -1.04 -4.10
CA GLY A 282 -0.45 -0.22 -3.78
C GLY A 282 -0.42 0.18 -2.30
N VAL A 283 -1.53 0.71 -1.80
CA VAL A 283 -1.69 1.03 -0.38
C VAL A 283 -1.51 -0.22 0.50
N ALA A 284 -2.14 -1.34 0.15
CA ALA A 284 -1.99 -2.59 0.88
C ALA A 284 -0.53 -3.10 0.88
N ILE A 285 0.16 -3.02 -0.25
CA ILE A 285 1.57 -3.41 -0.38
C ILE A 285 2.45 -2.54 0.52
N VAL A 286 2.31 -1.22 0.46
CA VAL A 286 3.19 -0.30 1.20
C VAL A 286 2.99 -0.39 2.71
N TYR A 287 1.73 -0.45 3.17
CA TYR A 287 1.43 -0.30 4.59
C TYR A 287 1.23 -1.62 5.34
N ILE A 288 0.95 -2.71 4.63
CA ILE A 288 0.61 -4.00 5.24
C ILE A 288 1.51 -5.12 4.71
N ILE A 289 1.44 -5.43 3.42
CA ILE A 289 2.00 -6.66 2.87
C ILE A 289 3.52 -6.66 2.92
N ALA A 290 4.18 -5.66 2.34
CA ALA A 290 5.64 -5.62 2.29
C ALA A 290 6.28 -5.50 3.69
N PRO A 291 5.78 -4.68 4.65
CA PRO A 291 6.28 -4.69 6.02
C PRO A 291 6.14 -6.04 6.73
N LEU A 292 5.03 -6.75 6.55
CA LEU A 292 4.82 -8.07 7.14
C LEU A 292 5.77 -9.12 6.56
N LEU A 293 5.89 -9.17 5.23
CA LEU A 293 6.80 -10.07 4.53
C LEU A 293 8.26 -9.80 4.92
N ASP A 294 8.70 -8.55 4.92
CA ASP A 294 10.06 -8.18 5.33
C ASP A 294 10.36 -8.56 6.78
N ASN A 295 9.41 -8.34 7.69
CA ASN A 295 9.54 -8.78 9.09
C ASN A 295 9.69 -10.31 9.20
N PHE A 296 8.98 -11.07 8.37
CA PHE A 296 9.10 -12.52 8.32
C PHE A 296 10.46 -12.93 7.76
N PHE A 297 10.90 -12.38 6.63
CA PHE A 297 12.17 -12.72 5.99
C PHE A 297 13.39 -12.38 6.85
N ARG A 298 13.34 -11.30 7.63
CA ARG A 298 14.41 -10.92 8.57
C ARG A 298 14.60 -11.89 9.72
N LYS A 299 13.61 -12.73 10.05
CA LYS A 299 13.75 -13.79 11.05
C LYS A 299 14.53 -15.00 10.53
N ILE A 300 14.65 -15.14 9.23
CA ILE A 300 15.33 -16.27 8.58
C ILE A 300 16.84 -15.97 8.45
N LYS A 301 17.67 -16.97 8.66
CA LYS A 301 19.13 -16.82 8.50
C LYS A 301 19.48 -16.36 7.08
N LEU A 302 20.33 -15.36 6.95
CA LEU A 302 20.69 -14.75 5.66
C LEU A 302 21.21 -15.76 4.62
N ARG A 303 21.91 -16.80 5.05
CA ARG A 303 22.38 -17.88 4.14
C ARG A 303 21.21 -18.63 3.49
N VAL A 304 20.17 -18.92 4.28
CA VAL A 304 18.95 -19.59 3.78
C VAL A 304 18.20 -18.67 2.82
N VAL A 305 18.01 -17.40 3.20
CA VAL A 305 17.39 -16.38 2.34
C VAL A 305 18.15 -16.28 1.01
N GLY A 306 19.48 -16.21 1.05
CA GLY A 306 20.32 -16.17 -0.15
C GLY A 306 20.16 -17.39 -1.05
N ALA A 307 20.12 -18.59 -0.46
CA ALA A 307 19.92 -19.84 -1.21
C ALA A 307 18.53 -19.89 -1.86
N VAL A 308 17.48 -19.48 -1.13
CA VAL A 308 16.11 -19.43 -1.66
C VAL A 308 16.01 -18.40 -2.78
N CYS A 309 16.58 -17.19 -2.60
CA CYS A 309 16.62 -16.17 -3.67
C CYS A 309 17.31 -16.71 -4.93
N ALA A 310 18.46 -17.37 -4.78
CA ALA A 310 19.18 -17.93 -5.91
C ALA A 310 18.36 -19.03 -6.64
N ALA A 311 17.75 -19.92 -5.90
CA ALA A 311 16.89 -20.98 -6.45
C ALA A 311 15.68 -20.41 -7.21
N LEU A 312 14.98 -19.40 -6.63
CA LEU A 312 13.85 -18.76 -7.27
C LEU A 312 14.26 -18.00 -8.53
N ILE A 313 15.38 -17.29 -8.51
CA ILE A 313 15.90 -16.56 -9.69
C ILE A 313 16.23 -17.55 -10.81
N VAL A 314 16.92 -18.65 -10.49
CA VAL A 314 17.28 -19.68 -11.48
C VAL A 314 16.01 -20.30 -12.08
N ALA A 315 15.06 -20.72 -11.25
CA ALA A 315 13.80 -21.29 -11.73
C ALA A 315 13.02 -20.32 -12.61
N PHE A 316 12.98 -19.04 -12.23
CA PHE A 316 12.30 -17.98 -12.98
C PHE A 316 12.99 -17.72 -14.34
N ILE A 317 14.33 -17.68 -14.37
CA ILE A 317 15.08 -17.49 -15.63
C ILE A 317 14.84 -18.68 -16.58
N VAL A 318 14.86 -19.91 -16.06
CA VAL A 318 14.59 -21.12 -16.85
C VAL A 318 13.19 -21.05 -17.45
N ASP A 319 12.18 -20.73 -16.64
CA ASP A 319 10.81 -20.58 -17.14
C ASP A 319 10.66 -19.43 -18.15
N MET A 320 11.30 -18.29 -17.93
CA MET A 320 11.31 -17.18 -18.88
C MET A 320 11.92 -17.58 -20.23
N VAL A 321 13.04 -18.28 -20.22
CA VAL A 321 13.70 -18.74 -21.45
C VAL A 321 12.85 -19.76 -22.19
N TYR A 322 12.24 -20.70 -21.46
CA TYR A 322 11.32 -21.68 -22.03
C TYR A 322 10.08 -21.02 -22.61
N SER A 323 9.41 -20.16 -21.83
CA SER A 323 8.16 -19.48 -22.22
C SER A 323 8.35 -18.45 -23.34
N LYS A 324 9.57 -17.93 -23.51
CA LYS A 324 9.88 -17.07 -24.68
C LYS A 324 9.74 -17.81 -26.00
N LYS A 325 10.09 -19.11 -26.02
CA LYS A 325 9.96 -19.97 -27.23
C LYS A 325 8.56 -20.59 -27.29
N ASN A 326 7.99 -20.93 -26.16
CA ASN A 326 6.72 -21.63 -26.01
C ASN A 326 5.83 -20.85 -25.02
N PRO A 327 5.25 -19.70 -25.40
CA PRO A 327 4.43 -18.93 -24.48
C PRO A 327 3.19 -19.71 -24.07
N ASN A 328 2.81 -19.58 -22.78
CA ASN A 328 1.59 -20.18 -22.28
C ASN A 328 0.38 -19.48 -22.93
N THR A 329 -0.37 -20.20 -23.75
CA THR A 329 -1.49 -19.66 -24.54
C THR A 329 -2.63 -20.66 -24.61
N GLY A 330 -3.82 -20.20 -24.95
CA GLY A 330 -5.00 -21.04 -25.13
C GLY A 330 -6.27 -20.40 -24.58
N LYS A 331 -7.36 -21.14 -24.61
CA LYS A 331 -8.66 -20.68 -24.13
C LYS A 331 -8.59 -20.31 -22.63
N GLY A 332 -8.98 -19.09 -22.31
CA GLY A 332 -8.92 -18.55 -20.93
C GLY A 332 -7.55 -18.08 -20.49
N ILE A 333 -6.47 -18.23 -21.27
CA ILE A 333 -5.12 -17.76 -20.94
C ILE A 333 -4.80 -16.48 -21.71
N SER A 334 -5.00 -16.47 -23.04
CA SER A 334 -4.74 -15.32 -23.91
C SER A 334 -5.89 -15.10 -24.86
N THR A 335 -6.05 -13.86 -25.31
CA THR A 335 -6.96 -13.50 -26.41
C THR A 335 -6.13 -13.19 -27.65
N PHE A 336 -6.71 -13.48 -28.82
CA PHE A 336 -6.10 -13.07 -30.09
C PHE A 336 -6.23 -11.54 -30.23
N ASN A 337 -5.29 -10.93 -30.93
CA ASN A 337 -5.44 -9.55 -31.36
C ASN A 337 -6.47 -9.51 -32.48
N ASP A 338 -7.51 -8.67 -32.34
CA ASP A 338 -8.59 -8.49 -33.33
C ASP A 338 -8.08 -8.10 -34.72
N ASN A 339 -6.82 -7.66 -34.82
CA ASN A 339 -6.17 -7.27 -36.08
C ASN A 339 -5.27 -8.36 -36.67
N THR A 340 -5.27 -9.59 -36.16
CA THR A 340 -4.49 -10.67 -36.77
C THR A 340 -5.26 -11.28 -37.96
N PRO A 341 -4.59 -11.55 -39.10
CA PRO A 341 -5.25 -12.18 -40.24
C PRO A 341 -5.92 -13.51 -39.92
N GLU A 342 -5.38 -14.26 -38.95
CA GLU A 342 -5.90 -15.53 -38.48
C GLU A 342 -7.21 -15.40 -37.71
N TYR A 343 -7.37 -14.33 -36.92
CA TYR A 343 -8.61 -14.01 -36.25
C TYR A 343 -9.70 -13.60 -37.24
N MET A 344 -9.37 -12.73 -38.18
CA MET A 344 -10.30 -12.32 -39.22
C MET A 344 -10.76 -13.51 -40.08
N LEU A 345 -9.85 -14.45 -40.38
CA LEU A 345 -10.19 -15.69 -41.07
C LEU A 345 -11.13 -16.57 -40.20
N ALA A 346 -10.83 -16.75 -38.93
CA ALA A 346 -11.68 -17.56 -38.02
C ALA A 346 -13.10 -16.97 -37.87
N GLU A 347 -13.23 -15.64 -37.69
CA GLU A 347 -14.56 -14.97 -37.68
C GLU A 347 -15.29 -15.07 -39.02
N MET A 348 -14.55 -14.93 -40.12
CA MET A 348 -15.13 -15.12 -41.49
C MET A 348 -15.64 -16.55 -41.70
N TYR A 349 -14.90 -17.56 -41.22
CA TYR A 349 -15.32 -18.96 -41.34
C TYR A 349 -16.51 -19.26 -40.44
N GLN A 350 -16.49 -18.79 -39.17
CA GLN A 350 -17.60 -18.96 -38.21
C GLN A 350 -18.86 -18.22 -38.67
N GLY A 351 -18.74 -16.99 -39.11
CA GLY A 351 -19.86 -16.24 -39.68
C GLY A 351 -20.33 -16.72 -41.06
N ALA A 352 -19.56 -17.56 -41.75
CA ALA A 352 -20.01 -18.26 -42.95
C ALA A 352 -20.76 -19.55 -42.61
N GLU A 353 -20.32 -20.27 -41.57
CA GLU A 353 -21.00 -21.47 -41.05
C GLU A 353 -22.37 -21.14 -40.49
N ASP A 354 -22.47 -20.09 -39.64
CA ASP A 354 -23.73 -19.59 -39.07
C ASP A 354 -24.70 -19.17 -40.17
N ARG A 355 -24.24 -18.50 -41.22
CA ARG A 355 -25.05 -18.11 -42.37
C ARG A 355 -25.48 -19.30 -43.24
N TYR A 356 -24.69 -20.35 -43.27
CA TYR A 356 -25.00 -21.57 -43.99
C TYR A 356 -26.07 -22.39 -43.23
N GLU A 357 -25.95 -22.51 -41.93
CA GLU A 357 -26.95 -23.16 -41.07
C GLU A 357 -28.27 -22.40 -41.08
N ASP A 358 -28.27 -21.07 -41.00
CA ASP A 358 -29.46 -20.23 -41.11
C ASP A 358 -30.18 -20.42 -42.48
N ARG A 359 -29.42 -20.56 -43.58
CA ARG A 359 -29.99 -20.85 -44.90
C ARG A 359 -30.57 -22.27 -45.00
N ILE A 360 -29.94 -23.25 -44.36
CA ILE A 360 -30.48 -24.61 -44.33
C ILE A 360 -31.77 -24.66 -43.53
N SER A 361 -31.78 -23.98 -42.35
CA SER A 361 -32.97 -23.91 -41.48
C SER A 361 -34.12 -23.15 -42.14
N PHE A 362 -33.81 -22.13 -42.94
CA PHE A 362 -34.84 -21.39 -43.72
C PHE A 362 -35.42 -22.23 -44.86
N ASN A 363 -34.58 -22.97 -45.58
CA ASN A 363 -35.03 -23.84 -46.67
C ASN A 363 -35.78 -25.14 -46.20
N GLN A 364 -35.65 -25.54 -44.94
CA GLN A 364 -36.38 -26.64 -44.34
C GLN A 364 -37.76 -26.23 -43.78
N LYS A 365 -38.06 -24.93 -43.72
CA LYS A 365 -39.35 -24.40 -43.24
C LYS A 365 -40.31 -24.03 -44.36
N PHE A 366 -39.94 -24.22 -45.61
CA PHE A 366 -40.79 -24.12 -46.82
C PHE A 366 -40.68 -25.40 -47.66
#